data_0168880c5269352d037bc719c239eb9b
#
_entry.id   0168880c5269352d037bc719c239eb9b
#
_cell.length_a   1.000
_cell.length_b   1.000
_cell.length_c   1.000
_cell.angle_alpha   90.00
_cell.angle_beta   90.00
_cell.angle_gamma   90.00
#
_symmetry.space_group_name_H-M   'P 1'
#
loop_
_entity.id
_entity.type
_entity.pdbx_description
1 polymer ?
#
loop_
_entity_poly.entity_id
_entity_poly.type
_entity_poly.pdbx_seq_one_letter_code
_entity_poly.pdbx_strand_id
1 'polypeptide(L)'
;MTEAQASILEPGKGESAVSGQHRVQAPINHILERLSPLELPAKEQFANYLRHKSRLNHKRSTLNSSFTSTMFFLDFYRKSGKYDLKDLERGDLEAFIEHEQDRGLKISTVKTRMAFIMAFLHFLVEQNLIPGTAMKRTIRFKLPDALPRAIAPKDLRKLLSVIHNTRDRALILLLLRTGIRIGEALGLTLNDIDLRDRKVHLFQGEKNSMGRVVYFSDDAFFALKRWLK
;
A
#
# COMPACT_ATOMS: atom_id res chain seq x y z
N MET A 1 -40.94 55.03 0.34
CA MET A 1 -41.88 54.06 0.83
C MET A 1 -41.85 52.91 -0.19
N THR A 2 -41.39 51.73 0.08
CA THR A 2 -41.39 50.83 1.20
C THR A 2 -40.19 49.89 1.12
N GLU A 3 -39.56 49.66 2.24
CA GLU A 3 -38.50 48.67 2.48
C GLU A 3 -39.05 47.25 2.24
N ALA A 4 -38.23 46.39 1.63
CA ALA A 4 -38.43 44.94 1.67
C ALA A 4 -37.11 44.28 2.13
N GLN A 5 -37.21 43.68 3.27
CA GLN A 5 -36.16 43.06 4.09
C GLN A 5 -35.43 41.94 3.34
N ALA A 6 -34.12 41.97 3.35
CA ALA A 6 -33.24 40.86 3.03
C ALA A 6 -33.18 39.88 4.20
N SER A 7 -33.71 38.68 4.05
CA SER A 7 -33.59 37.57 4.98
C SER A 7 -32.25 36.86 4.70
N ILE A 8 -31.34 36.99 5.66
CA ILE A 8 -30.05 36.28 5.69
C ILE A 8 -30.35 34.85 6.16
N LEU A 9 -30.13 33.89 5.25
CA LEU A 9 -30.09 32.46 5.58
C LEU A 9 -28.70 32.14 6.17
N GLU A 10 -28.67 31.84 7.43
CA GLU A 10 -27.49 31.26 8.10
C GLU A 10 -27.15 29.86 7.50
N PRO A 11 -25.85 29.52 7.31
CA PRO A 11 -25.48 28.17 6.92
C PRO A 11 -25.54 27.24 8.14
N GLY A 12 -26.37 26.20 8.03
CA GLY A 12 -26.53 25.15 9.03
C GLY A 12 -25.20 24.52 9.41
N LYS A 13 -24.83 24.64 10.68
CA LYS A 13 -23.81 23.82 11.34
C LYS A 13 -24.37 22.42 11.56
N GLY A 14 -23.63 21.43 11.12
CA GLY A 14 -23.79 20.07 11.62
C GLY A 14 -23.77 19.00 10.55
N GLU A 15 -22.82 18.09 10.69
CA GLU A 15 -22.64 16.81 10.01
C GLU A 15 -21.50 16.68 8.98
N SER A 16 -20.25 16.91 9.40
CA SER A 16 -19.11 16.42 8.63
C SER A 16 -17.98 15.77 9.45
N ALA A 17 -18.12 15.68 10.77
CA ALA A 17 -17.05 15.13 11.62
C ALA A 17 -17.17 13.60 11.88
N VAL A 18 -18.32 12.97 11.62
CA VAL A 18 -18.57 11.55 11.97
C VAL A 18 -18.18 10.58 10.86
N SER A 19 -18.15 11.03 9.60
CA SER A 19 -17.85 10.14 8.45
C SER A 19 -16.37 9.76 8.29
N GLY A 20 -15.45 10.58 8.84
CA GLY A 20 -14.00 10.34 8.75
C GLY A 20 -13.52 9.20 9.66
N GLN A 21 -14.07 9.09 10.85
CA GLN A 21 -13.65 8.06 11.82
C GLN A 21 -14.11 6.64 11.43
N HIS A 22 -15.28 6.50 10.82
CA HIS A 22 -15.78 5.20 10.34
C HIS A 22 -14.98 4.62 9.17
N ARG A 23 -14.43 5.46 8.28
CA ARG A 23 -13.59 5.00 7.15
C ARG A 23 -12.21 4.50 7.56
N VAL A 24 -11.65 4.97 8.67
CA VAL A 24 -10.33 4.55 9.15
C VAL A 24 -10.40 3.26 9.98
N GLN A 25 -11.51 2.99 10.65
CA GLN A 25 -11.67 1.82 11.52
C GLN A 25 -11.99 0.52 10.78
N ALA A 26 -12.73 0.57 9.67
CA ALA A 26 -13.14 -0.63 8.94
C ALA A 26 -11.97 -1.53 8.44
N PRO A 27 -10.86 -1.00 7.89
CA PRO A 27 -9.75 -1.86 7.45
C PRO A 27 -8.99 -2.54 8.57
N ILE A 28 -8.91 -1.93 9.77
CA ILE A 28 -8.16 -2.52 10.90
C ILE A 28 -8.96 -3.64 11.57
N ASN A 29 -10.28 -3.51 11.67
CA ASN A 29 -11.13 -4.51 12.30
C ASN A 29 -11.00 -5.87 11.60
N HIS A 30 -11.04 -5.91 10.28
CA HIS A 30 -10.83 -7.14 9.51
C HIS A 30 -9.44 -7.78 9.76
N ILE A 31 -8.39 -6.98 9.96
CA ILE A 31 -7.05 -7.50 10.28
C ILE A 31 -7.04 -8.07 11.71
N LEU A 32 -7.68 -7.39 12.66
CA LEU A 32 -7.78 -7.86 14.05
C LEU A 32 -8.65 -9.12 14.20
N GLU A 33 -9.71 -9.26 13.41
CA GLU A 33 -10.50 -10.48 13.33
C GLU A 33 -9.65 -11.67 12.87
N ARG A 34 -8.78 -11.48 11.87
CA ARG A 34 -7.82 -12.49 11.41
C ARG A 34 -6.75 -12.82 12.44
N LEU A 35 -6.37 -11.87 13.29
CA LEU A 35 -5.41 -12.09 14.37
C LEU A 35 -6.04 -12.86 15.53
N SER A 36 -7.34 -12.68 15.78
CA SER A 36 -8.05 -13.20 16.94
C SER A 36 -7.86 -14.71 17.17
N PRO A 37 -8.01 -15.60 16.16
CA PRO A 37 -7.90 -17.05 16.37
C PRO A 37 -6.44 -17.55 16.47
N LEU A 38 -5.45 -16.70 16.22
CA LEU A 38 -4.05 -17.13 16.18
C LEU A 38 -3.44 -17.17 17.59
N GLU A 39 -2.73 -18.24 17.88
CA GLU A 39 -1.91 -18.36 19.09
C GLU A 39 -0.48 -17.91 18.78
N LEU A 40 -0.17 -16.66 19.07
CA LEU A 40 1.11 -16.04 18.75
C LEU A 40 1.73 -15.41 20.01
N PRO A 41 3.06 -15.45 20.14
CA PRO A 41 3.77 -14.65 21.13
C PRO A 41 3.43 -13.16 20.97
N ALA A 42 3.32 -12.44 22.08
CA ALA A 42 3.03 -11.00 22.09
C ALA A 42 1.83 -10.58 21.22
N LYS A 43 0.78 -11.42 21.13
CA LYS A 43 -0.41 -11.19 20.30
C LYS A 43 -1.09 -9.85 20.60
N GLU A 44 -1.24 -9.50 21.88
CA GLU A 44 -1.86 -8.25 22.28
C GLU A 44 -1.01 -7.05 21.86
N GLN A 45 0.29 -7.11 22.07
CA GLN A 45 1.24 -6.08 21.64
C GLN A 45 1.22 -5.92 20.12
N PHE A 46 1.10 -7.03 19.39
CA PHE A 46 0.96 -7.01 17.95
C PHE A 46 -0.35 -6.32 17.50
N ALA A 47 -1.47 -6.62 18.16
CA ALA A 47 -2.73 -5.91 17.91
C ALA A 47 -2.61 -4.40 18.18
N ASN A 48 -1.93 -4.01 19.26
CA ASN A 48 -1.69 -2.61 19.62
C ASN A 48 -0.81 -1.89 18.58
N TYR A 49 0.23 -2.55 18.08
CA TYR A 49 1.07 -2.04 16.99
C TYR A 49 0.25 -1.80 15.71
N LEU A 50 -0.61 -2.72 15.33
CA LEU A 50 -1.45 -2.56 14.14
C LEU A 50 -2.45 -1.40 14.31
N ARG A 51 -3.04 -1.25 15.50
CA ARG A 51 -3.90 -0.09 15.84
C ARG A 51 -3.12 1.21 15.77
N HIS A 52 -1.90 1.23 16.31
CA HIS A 52 -1.01 2.39 16.24
C HIS A 52 -0.74 2.80 14.79
N LYS A 53 -0.35 1.86 13.92
CA LYS A 53 -0.15 2.14 12.50
C LYS A 53 -1.42 2.62 11.79
N SER A 54 -2.58 2.08 12.14
CA SER A 54 -3.85 2.53 11.60
C SER A 54 -4.16 3.99 11.98
N ARG A 55 -3.89 4.38 13.24
CA ARG A 55 -4.04 5.78 13.70
C ARG A 55 -3.08 6.74 13.01
N LEU A 56 -1.90 6.27 12.61
CA LEU A 56 -0.94 7.02 11.79
C LEU A 56 -1.34 7.06 10.30
N ASN A 57 -2.57 6.67 9.97
CA ASN A 57 -3.12 6.69 8.61
C ASN A 57 -2.32 5.86 7.58
N HIS A 58 -1.72 4.76 8.01
CA HIS A 58 -1.09 3.84 7.07
C HIS A 58 -2.14 3.18 6.17
N LYS A 59 -1.82 3.05 4.87
CA LYS A 59 -2.71 2.41 3.88
C LYS A 59 -3.01 0.95 4.23
N ARG A 60 -4.19 0.49 3.84
CA ARG A 60 -4.64 -0.90 4.07
C ARG A 60 -3.62 -1.94 3.57
N SER A 61 -3.01 -1.70 2.40
CA SER A 61 -1.96 -2.59 1.86
C SER A 61 -0.74 -2.68 2.78
N THR A 62 -0.30 -1.55 3.36
CA THR A 62 0.80 -1.50 4.32
C THR A 62 0.45 -2.23 5.62
N LEU A 63 -0.78 -2.05 6.13
CA LEU A 63 -1.26 -2.76 7.32
C LEU A 63 -1.30 -4.27 7.08
N ASN A 64 -1.80 -4.72 5.92
CA ASN A 64 -1.80 -6.14 5.54
C ASN A 64 -0.39 -6.72 5.42
N SER A 65 0.55 -5.99 4.82
CA SER A 65 1.95 -6.42 4.71
C SER A 65 2.63 -6.50 6.10
N SER A 66 2.37 -5.52 6.97
CA SER A 66 2.80 -5.56 8.37
C SER A 66 2.24 -6.76 9.11
N PHE A 67 0.92 -7.00 8.99
CA PHE A 67 0.27 -8.15 9.61
C PHE A 67 0.89 -9.46 9.13
N THR A 68 0.94 -9.67 7.82
CA THR A 68 1.41 -10.95 7.25
C THR A 68 2.87 -11.23 7.60
N SER A 69 3.74 -10.22 7.49
CA SER A 69 5.17 -10.40 7.76
C SER A 69 5.44 -10.67 9.24
N THR A 70 4.81 -9.91 10.13
CA THR A 70 4.99 -10.08 11.58
C THR A 70 4.35 -11.38 12.07
N MET A 71 3.18 -11.75 11.56
CA MET A 71 2.53 -13.02 11.87
C MET A 71 3.44 -14.22 11.54
N PHE A 72 4.05 -14.25 10.34
CA PHE A 72 4.96 -15.34 9.97
C PHE A 72 6.17 -15.43 10.89
N PHE A 73 6.73 -14.30 11.28
CA PHE A 73 7.84 -14.28 12.23
C PHE A 73 7.45 -14.79 13.62
N LEU A 74 6.33 -14.33 14.16
CA LEU A 74 5.85 -14.76 15.47
C LEU A 74 5.48 -16.24 15.50
N ASP A 75 4.90 -16.77 14.43
CA ASP A 75 4.61 -18.20 14.31
C ASP A 75 5.89 -19.04 14.21
N PHE A 76 6.88 -18.58 13.44
CA PHE A 76 8.22 -19.19 13.39
C PHE A 76 8.89 -19.18 14.76
N TYR A 77 8.88 -18.06 15.46
CA TYR A 77 9.47 -17.89 16.77
C TYR A 77 8.85 -18.84 17.81
N ARG A 78 7.51 -18.95 17.78
CA ARG A 78 6.76 -19.92 18.60
C ARG A 78 7.15 -21.36 18.27
N LYS A 79 7.23 -21.71 17.00
CA LYS A 79 7.62 -23.06 16.53
C LYS A 79 9.05 -23.44 16.89
N SER A 80 9.92 -22.47 17.11
CA SER A 80 11.27 -22.66 17.65
C SER A 80 11.30 -22.87 19.16
N GLY A 81 10.13 -22.98 19.82
CA GLY A 81 10.01 -23.21 21.25
C GLY A 81 10.15 -21.95 22.11
N LYS A 82 10.13 -20.75 21.51
CA LYS A 82 10.26 -19.47 22.21
C LYS A 82 8.93 -18.74 22.25
N TYR A 83 8.55 -18.24 23.42
CA TYR A 83 7.24 -17.62 23.66
C TYR A 83 7.31 -16.19 24.18
N ASP A 84 8.42 -15.78 24.78
CA ASP A 84 8.62 -14.40 25.27
C ASP A 84 9.58 -13.65 24.35
N LEU A 85 9.14 -12.52 23.79
CA LEU A 85 9.99 -11.67 22.95
C LEU A 85 11.08 -10.91 23.75
N LYS A 86 11.06 -10.97 25.07
CA LYS A 86 12.17 -10.46 25.90
C LYS A 86 13.44 -11.27 25.68
N ASP A 87 13.29 -12.56 25.35
CA ASP A 87 14.40 -13.48 25.08
C ASP A 87 14.84 -13.46 23.60
N LEU A 88 14.33 -12.47 22.84
CA LEU A 88 14.65 -12.33 21.43
C LEU A 88 16.13 -11.96 21.27
N GLU A 89 16.81 -12.79 20.51
CA GLU A 89 18.21 -12.61 20.14
C GLU A 89 18.36 -12.32 18.65
N ARG A 90 19.50 -11.78 18.27
CA ARG A 90 19.85 -11.57 16.87
C ARG A 90 19.82 -12.87 16.06
N GLY A 91 20.28 -13.98 16.66
CA GLY A 91 20.25 -15.31 16.03
C GLY A 91 18.86 -15.73 15.58
N ASP A 92 17.81 -15.35 16.31
CA ASP A 92 16.43 -15.66 15.93
C ASP A 92 16.00 -14.95 14.64
N LEU A 93 16.46 -13.72 14.47
CA LEU A 93 16.20 -12.95 13.24
C LEU A 93 16.97 -13.53 12.05
N GLU A 94 18.19 -13.96 12.26
CA GLU A 94 19.03 -14.61 11.25
C GLU A 94 18.47 -15.98 10.88
N ALA A 95 18.06 -16.79 11.86
CA ALA A 95 17.40 -18.07 11.63
C ALA A 95 16.06 -17.92 10.86
N PHE A 96 15.30 -16.87 11.15
CA PHE A 96 14.08 -16.59 10.35
C PHE A 96 14.41 -16.23 8.90
N ILE A 97 15.49 -15.49 8.66
CA ILE A 97 15.95 -15.17 7.29
C ILE A 97 16.32 -16.45 6.53
N GLU A 98 17.07 -17.35 7.15
CA GLU A 98 17.45 -18.64 6.59
C GLU A 98 16.19 -19.47 6.29
N HIS A 99 15.28 -19.60 7.25
CA HIS A 99 14.01 -20.30 7.08
C HIS A 99 13.20 -19.79 5.88
N GLU A 100 13.12 -18.48 5.69
CA GLU A 100 12.39 -17.90 4.56
C GLU A 100 13.11 -18.13 3.22
N GLN A 101 14.44 -18.19 3.22
CA GLN A 101 15.23 -18.54 2.03
C GLN A 101 15.08 -20.03 1.68
N ASP A 102 15.10 -20.93 2.66
CA ASP A 102 14.89 -22.37 2.48
C ASP A 102 13.49 -22.68 1.91
N ARG A 103 12.50 -21.84 2.24
CA ARG A 103 11.17 -21.87 1.61
C ARG A 103 11.16 -21.38 0.15
N GLY A 104 12.29 -20.99 -0.40
CA GLY A 104 12.44 -20.51 -1.78
C GLY A 104 12.07 -19.04 -2.01
N LEU A 105 11.95 -18.21 -0.96
CA LEU A 105 11.65 -16.80 -1.14
C LEU A 105 12.86 -16.02 -1.69
N LYS A 106 12.56 -15.11 -2.62
CA LYS A 106 13.61 -14.20 -3.12
C LYS A 106 14.12 -13.29 -1.99
N ILE A 107 15.43 -13.02 -1.98
CA ILE A 107 16.06 -12.17 -0.97
C ILE A 107 15.42 -10.77 -0.86
N SER A 108 14.89 -10.22 -1.95
CA SER A 108 14.15 -8.96 -1.93
C SER A 108 12.84 -9.05 -1.13
N THR A 109 12.16 -10.20 -1.18
CA THR A 109 10.94 -10.47 -0.40
C THR A 109 11.29 -10.62 1.07
N VAL A 110 12.35 -11.37 1.39
CA VAL A 110 12.86 -11.54 2.76
C VAL A 110 13.23 -10.18 3.36
N LYS A 111 13.98 -9.35 2.63
CA LYS A 111 14.30 -7.98 3.05
C LYS A 111 13.06 -7.16 3.37
N THR A 112 12.03 -7.23 2.51
CA THR A 112 10.79 -6.48 2.74
C THR A 112 10.05 -6.98 3.98
N ARG A 113 9.98 -8.30 4.20
CA ARG A 113 9.40 -8.88 5.43
C ARG A 113 10.15 -8.43 6.66
N MET A 114 11.48 -8.52 6.64
CA MET A 114 12.31 -8.06 7.74
C MET A 114 12.11 -6.59 8.07
N ALA A 115 11.90 -5.72 7.08
CA ALA A 115 11.60 -4.31 7.33
C ALA A 115 10.30 -4.13 8.14
N PHE A 116 9.26 -4.92 7.87
CA PHE A 116 8.01 -4.88 8.65
C PHE A 116 8.18 -5.45 10.06
N ILE A 117 8.93 -6.55 10.20
CA ILE A 117 9.24 -7.19 11.49
C ILE A 117 10.05 -6.22 12.35
N MET A 118 11.10 -5.64 11.81
CA MET A 118 11.94 -4.67 12.53
C MET A 118 11.12 -3.45 12.99
N ALA A 119 10.18 -2.96 12.18
CA ALA A 119 9.30 -1.87 12.58
C ALA A 119 8.37 -2.25 13.76
N PHE A 120 7.93 -3.50 13.84
CA PHE A 120 7.19 -4.00 14.99
C PHE A 120 8.09 -4.12 16.24
N LEU A 121 9.28 -4.69 16.09
CA LEU A 121 10.21 -4.85 17.20
C LEU A 121 10.68 -3.48 17.74
N HIS A 122 10.93 -2.49 16.88
CA HIS A 122 11.22 -1.12 17.30
C HIS A 122 10.08 -0.52 18.11
N PHE A 123 8.84 -0.71 17.68
CA PHE A 123 7.67 -0.28 18.45
C PHE A 123 7.65 -0.90 19.85
N LEU A 124 7.99 -2.18 19.99
CA LEU A 124 8.06 -2.84 21.30
C LEU A 124 9.19 -2.28 22.18
N VAL A 125 10.36 -1.97 21.60
CA VAL A 125 11.47 -1.34 22.32
C VAL A 125 11.11 0.06 22.79
N GLU A 126 10.48 0.89 21.93
CA GLU A 126 10.02 2.23 22.27
C GLU A 126 9.01 2.22 23.43
N GLN A 127 8.21 1.16 23.54
CA GLN A 127 7.27 0.94 24.65
C GLN A 127 7.93 0.28 25.88
N ASN A 128 9.26 0.05 25.88
CA ASN A 128 10.00 -0.66 26.92
C ASN A 128 9.47 -2.08 27.20
N LEU A 129 8.87 -2.75 26.24
CA LEU A 129 8.33 -4.11 26.36
C LEU A 129 9.38 -5.19 26.13
N ILE A 130 10.37 -4.89 25.29
CA ILE A 130 11.51 -5.78 25.01
C ILE A 130 12.83 -5.00 25.03
N PRO A 131 13.98 -5.65 25.32
CA PRO A 131 15.27 -5.01 25.24
C PRO A 131 15.69 -4.80 23.77
N GLY A 132 16.36 -3.68 23.47
CA GLY A 132 16.84 -3.38 22.10
C GLY A 132 18.10 -4.16 21.68
N THR A 133 18.53 -5.17 22.44
CA THR A 133 19.79 -5.89 22.22
C THR A 133 19.88 -6.62 20.91
N ALA A 134 18.80 -7.29 20.48
CA ALA A 134 18.70 -8.02 19.21
C ALA A 134 18.84 -7.11 17.98
N MET A 135 18.55 -5.81 18.11
CA MET A 135 18.50 -4.85 17.02
C MET A 135 19.68 -3.87 16.98
N LYS A 136 20.67 -4.03 17.87
CA LYS A 136 21.84 -3.12 17.96
C LYS A 136 22.65 -3.01 16.66
N ARG A 137 22.64 -4.05 15.83
CA ARG A 137 23.32 -4.05 14.53
C ARG A 137 22.30 -4.29 13.41
N THR A 138 22.29 -3.41 12.42
CA THR A 138 21.43 -3.54 11.23
C THR A 138 21.78 -4.80 10.44
N ILE A 139 20.75 -5.57 10.06
CA ILE A 139 20.88 -6.68 9.11
C ILE A 139 20.95 -6.09 7.70
N ARG A 140 22.08 -6.26 7.02
CA ARG A 140 22.29 -5.73 5.67
C ARG A 140 22.05 -6.82 4.64
N PHE A 141 21.12 -6.58 3.72
CA PHE A 141 20.84 -7.45 2.59
C PHE A 141 21.57 -6.94 1.33
N LYS A 142 22.39 -7.76 0.73
CA LYS A 142 22.97 -7.50 -0.58
C LYS A 142 21.96 -7.97 -1.63
N LEU A 143 21.34 -7.04 -2.34
CA LEU A 143 20.43 -7.35 -3.44
C LEU A 143 21.20 -7.37 -4.76
N PRO A 144 20.83 -8.26 -5.69
CA PRO A 144 21.35 -8.17 -7.05
C PRO A 144 20.83 -6.91 -7.74
N ASP A 145 21.69 -6.23 -8.48
CA ASP A 145 21.28 -5.10 -9.34
C ASP A 145 20.46 -5.65 -10.50
N ALA A 146 19.15 -5.43 -10.45
CA ALA A 146 18.24 -5.83 -11.49
C ALA A 146 17.87 -4.62 -12.35
N LEU A 147 18.23 -4.67 -13.63
CA LEU A 147 17.74 -3.71 -14.60
C LEU A 147 16.22 -3.87 -14.80
N PRO A 148 15.49 -2.75 -14.97
CA PRO A 148 14.06 -2.82 -15.31
C PRO A 148 13.86 -3.62 -16.60
N ARG A 149 12.94 -4.58 -16.56
CA ARG A 149 12.61 -5.37 -17.76
C ARG A 149 11.61 -4.60 -18.62
N ALA A 150 12.08 -4.09 -19.77
CA ALA A 150 11.19 -3.52 -20.77
C ALA A 150 10.50 -4.64 -21.58
N ILE A 151 9.23 -4.41 -21.94
CA ILE A 151 8.51 -5.30 -22.87
C ILE A 151 9.07 -5.06 -24.28
N ALA A 152 9.44 -6.12 -24.97
CA ALA A 152 9.94 -6.00 -26.35
C ALA A 152 8.84 -5.43 -27.27
N PRO A 153 9.17 -4.55 -28.23
CA PRO A 153 8.17 -3.94 -29.13
C PRO A 153 7.31 -4.95 -29.90
N LYS A 154 7.85 -6.11 -30.24
CA LYS A 154 7.12 -7.21 -30.89
C LYS A 154 6.02 -7.79 -29.99
N ASP A 155 6.33 -7.96 -28.70
CA ASP A 155 5.38 -8.53 -27.73
C ASP A 155 4.31 -7.53 -27.36
N LEU A 156 4.65 -6.23 -27.31
CA LEU A 156 3.69 -5.15 -27.16
C LEU A 156 2.68 -5.10 -28.31
N ARG A 157 3.16 -5.26 -29.59
CA ARG A 157 2.25 -5.33 -30.75
C ARG A 157 1.33 -6.53 -30.67
N LYS A 158 1.83 -7.71 -30.27
CA LYS A 158 1.01 -8.90 -30.05
C LYS A 158 -0.03 -8.68 -28.95
N LEU A 159 0.35 -8.07 -27.83
CA LEU A 159 -0.59 -7.73 -26.75
C LEU A 159 -1.72 -6.84 -27.28
N LEU A 160 -1.38 -5.76 -27.96
CA LEU A 160 -2.37 -4.83 -28.49
C LEU A 160 -3.27 -5.45 -29.59
N SER A 161 -2.80 -6.45 -30.34
CA SER A 161 -3.60 -7.12 -31.38
C SER A 161 -4.69 -8.04 -30.84
N VAL A 162 -4.56 -8.55 -29.61
CA VAL A 162 -5.54 -9.45 -28.98
C VAL A 162 -6.53 -8.72 -28.07
N ILE A 163 -6.34 -7.43 -27.82
CA ILE A 163 -7.23 -6.64 -26.98
C ILE A 163 -8.37 -6.06 -27.85
N HIS A 164 -9.52 -6.71 -27.82
CA HIS A 164 -10.72 -6.30 -28.60
C HIS A 164 -11.66 -5.38 -27.82
N ASN A 165 -11.65 -5.46 -26.48
CA ASN A 165 -12.48 -4.59 -25.65
C ASN A 165 -11.97 -3.14 -25.71
N THR A 166 -12.86 -2.19 -26.02
CA THR A 166 -12.53 -0.77 -26.22
C THR A 166 -12.00 -0.11 -24.96
N ARG A 167 -12.59 -0.44 -23.78
CA ARG A 167 -12.14 0.07 -22.47
C ARG A 167 -10.73 -0.40 -22.15
N ASP A 168 -10.50 -1.71 -22.27
CA ASP A 168 -9.21 -2.30 -21.92
C ASP A 168 -8.11 -1.81 -22.86
N ARG A 169 -8.42 -1.64 -24.14
CA ARG A 169 -7.50 -1.06 -25.12
C ARG A 169 -7.17 0.40 -24.78
N ALA A 170 -8.14 1.21 -24.41
CA ALA A 170 -7.93 2.59 -24.00
C ALA A 170 -7.06 2.67 -22.73
N LEU A 171 -7.36 1.84 -21.73
CA LEU A 171 -6.59 1.76 -20.50
C LEU A 171 -5.12 1.37 -20.75
N ILE A 172 -4.88 0.31 -21.52
CA ILE A 172 -3.53 -0.16 -21.82
C ILE A 172 -2.74 0.88 -22.62
N LEU A 173 -3.35 1.51 -23.63
CA LEU A 173 -2.67 2.57 -24.38
C LEU A 173 -2.37 3.79 -23.50
N LEU A 174 -3.28 4.19 -22.63
CA LEU A 174 -3.02 5.27 -21.68
C LEU A 174 -1.83 4.95 -20.77
N LEU A 175 -1.78 3.76 -20.17
CA LEU A 175 -0.66 3.32 -19.33
C LEU A 175 0.68 3.30 -20.08
N LEU A 176 0.67 2.78 -21.32
CA LEU A 176 1.88 2.68 -22.15
C LEU A 176 2.44 4.04 -22.56
N ARG A 177 1.57 5.01 -22.85
CA ARG A 177 1.98 6.32 -23.37
C ARG A 177 2.31 7.34 -22.28
N THR A 178 1.71 7.18 -21.10
CA THR A 178 1.89 8.15 -20.01
C THR A 178 2.80 7.65 -18.90
N GLY A 179 2.99 6.34 -18.77
CA GLY A 179 3.72 5.75 -17.63
C GLY A 179 3.05 5.95 -16.28
N ILE A 180 1.76 6.28 -16.23
CA ILE A 180 1.01 6.36 -14.97
C ILE A 180 0.85 4.98 -14.35
N ARG A 181 0.73 4.93 -13.02
CA ARG A 181 0.51 3.66 -12.32
C ARG A 181 -0.90 3.16 -12.54
N ILE A 182 -1.08 1.84 -12.56
CA ILE A 182 -2.42 1.24 -12.73
C ILE A 182 -3.43 1.75 -11.69
N GLY A 183 -3.04 1.93 -10.44
CA GLY A 183 -3.91 2.49 -9.40
C GLY A 183 -4.31 3.94 -9.68
N GLU A 184 -3.42 4.74 -10.23
CA GLU A 184 -3.71 6.12 -10.68
C GLU A 184 -4.72 6.08 -11.85
N ALA A 185 -4.48 5.23 -12.85
CA ALA A 185 -5.38 5.10 -13.99
C ALA A 185 -6.79 4.62 -13.62
N LEU A 186 -6.91 3.67 -12.69
CA LEU A 186 -8.21 3.17 -12.21
C LEU A 186 -8.96 4.16 -11.32
N GLY A 187 -8.26 5.14 -10.74
CA GLY A 187 -8.85 6.21 -9.95
C GLY A 187 -9.25 7.46 -10.76
N LEU A 188 -8.97 7.49 -12.06
CA LEU A 188 -9.32 8.64 -12.92
C LEU A 188 -10.83 8.78 -13.07
N THR A 189 -11.28 10.02 -13.03
CA THR A 189 -12.61 10.45 -13.43
C THR A 189 -12.56 11.16 -14.78
N LEU A 190 -13.71 11.39 -15.41
CA LEU A 190 -13.77 12.13 -16.67
C LEU A 190 -13.27 13.57 -16.55
N ASN A 191 -13.41 14.16 -15.37
CA ASN A 191 -12.92 15.51 -15.09
C ASN A 191 -11.38 15.61 -15.04
N ASP A 192 -10.71 14.49 -14.84
CA ASP A 192 -9.25 14.43 -14.79
C ASP A 192 -8.63 14.32 -16.18
N ILE A 193 -9.43 14.06 -17.21
CA ILE A 193 -8.97 13.80 -18.59
C ILE A 193 -9.38 14.97 -19.50
N ASP A 194 -8.40 15.74 -19.96
CA ASP A 194 -8.60 16.74 -20.98
C ASP A 194 -8.27 16.15 -22.35
N LEU A 195 -9.33 15.82 -23.10
CA LEU A 195 -9.19 15.27 -24.45
C LEU A 195 -8.74 16.32 -25.48
N ARG A 196 -9.01 17.62 -25.25
CA ARG A 196 -8.60 18.70 -26.15
C ARG A 196 -7.10 18.89 -26.12
N ASP A 197 -6.56 19.03 -24.91
CA ASP A 197 -5.14 19.27 -24.69
C ASP A 197 -4.35 17.95 -24.51
N ARG A 198 -5.02 16.78 -24.62
CA ARG A 198 -4.41 15.44 -24.51
C ARG A 198 -3.61 15.24 -23.23
N LYS A 199 -4.15 15.70 -22.11
CA LYS A 199 -3.52 15.62 -20.80
C LYS A 199 -4.40 14.94 -19.76
N VAL A 200 -3.77 14.37 -18.77
CA VAL A 200 -4.42 13.81 -17.57
C VAL A 200 -3.87 14.51 -16.35
N HIS A 201 -4.77 15.01 -15.52
CA HIS A 201 -4.47 15.59 -14.23
C HIS A 201 -4.48 14.50 -13.15
N LEU A 202 -3.34 14.25 -12.53
CA LEU A 202 -3.21 13.30 -11.44
C LEU A 202 -3.11 14.09 -10.13
N PHE A 203 -4.21 14.26 -9.43
CA PHE A 203 -4.28 15.11 -8.23
C PHE A 203 -3.70 14.46 -6.98
N GLN A 204 -3.76 13.13 -6.86
CA GLN A 204 -3.20 12.38 -5.74
C GLN A 204 -2.65 11.04 -6.20
N GLY A 205 -1.34 10.94 -6.34
CA GLY A 205 -0.70 9.64 -6.55
C GLY A 205 -0.74 8.83 -5.25
N GLU A 206 -1.18 7.57 -5.32
CA GLU A 206 -1.24 6.66 -4.15
C GLU A 206 0.08 6.55 -3.36
N LYS A 207 1.22 6.83 -3.95
CA LYS A 207 2.53 6.71 -3.29
C LYS A 207 3.17 8.03 -2.87
N ASN A 208 2.93 9.16 -3.55
CA ASN A 208 3.72 10.37 -3.34
C ASN A 208 2.89 11.61 -2.98
N SER A 209 1.57 11.55 -2.93
CA SER A 209 0.66 12.68 -2.63
C SER A 209 0.92 13.97 -3.42
N MET A 210 1.77 13.92 -4.46
CA MET A 210 2.08 15.05 -5.34
C MET A 210 1.28 14.93 -6.62
N GLY A 211 0.51 15.97 -6.91
CA GLY A 211 -0.19 16.10 -8.18
C GLY A 211 0.80 16.28 -9.34
N ARG A 212 0.46 15.75 -10.51
CA ARG A 212 1.20 15.97 -11.76
C ARG A 212 0.28 15.88 -12.97
N VAL A 213 0.72 16.50 -14.06
CA VAL A 213 0.07 16.39 -15.36
C VAL A 213 0.91 15.47 -16.24
N VAL A 214 0.26 14.59 -16.98
CA VAL A 214 0.89 13.75 -18.01
C VAL A 214 0.16 13.91 -19.33
N TYR A 215 0.88 13.77 -20.43
CA TYR A 215 0.35 13.93 -21.78
C TYR A 215 0.29 12.57 -22.47
N PHE A 216 -0.73 12.34 -23.31
CA PHE A 216 -0.89 11.12 -24.06
C PHE A 216 -0.92 11.37 -25.58
N SER A 217 -0.58 10.33 -26.32
CA SER A 217 -0.41 10.34 -27.78
C SER A 217 -1.73 10.16 -28.52
N ASP A 218 -1.68 10.33 -29.85
CA ASP A 218 -2.84 10.21 -30.74
C ASP A 218 -3.54 8.85 -30.64
N ASP A 219 -2.79 7.76 -30.57
CA ASP A 219 -3.36 6.42 -30.47
C ASP A 219 -4.12 6.20 -29.15
N ALA A 220 -3.62 6.74 -28.05
CA ALA A 220 -4.33 6.75 -26.78
C ALA A 220 -5.57 7.67 -26.84
N PHE A 221 -5.46 8.84 -27.48
CA PHE A 221 -6.60 9.73 -27.69
C PHE A 221 -7.74 9.06 -28.46
N PHE A 222 -7.44 8.43 -29.60
CA PHE A 222 -8.47 7.76 -30.40
C PHE A 222 -9.09 6.58 -29.66
N ALA A 223 -8.30 5.84 -28.88
CA ALA A 223 -8.82 4.75 -28.07
C ALA A 223 -9.74 5.24 -26.94
N LEU A 224 -9.35 6.29 -26.22
CA LEU A 224 -10.20 6.93 -25.21
C LEU A 224 -11.50 7.49 -25.81
N LYS A 225 -11.41 8.21 -26.92
CA LYS A 225 -12.57 8.76 -27.61
C LYS A 225 -13.54 7.67 -28.08
N ARG A 226 -13.02 6.52 -28.51
CA ARG A 226 -13.84 5.36 -28.92
C ARG A 226 -14.54 4.70 -27.73
N TRP A 227 -13.88 4.63 -26.60
CA TRP A 227 -14.46 4.03 -25.39
C TRP A 227 -15.48 4.93 -24.71
N LEU A 228 -15.28 6.25 -24.74
CA LEU A 228 -16.13 7.25 -24.07
C LEU A 228 -17.37 7.68 -24.92
N LYS A 229 -17.52 7.17 -26.16
CA LYS A 229 -18.74 7.30 -26.98
C LYS A 229 -19.81 6.33 -26.52
#